data_8c266e78c6b3689eeaa022bef2d0238b
#
_entry.id   8c266e78c6b3689eeaa022bef2d0238b
#
_cell.length_a   1.000
_cell.length_b   1.000
_cell.length_c   1.000
_cell.angle_alpha   90.00
_cell.angle_beta   90.00
_cell.angle_gamma   90.00
#
_symmetry.space_group_name_H-M   'P 1'
#
loop_
_entity.id
_entity.type
_entity.pdbx_description
1 polymer ?
#
loop_
_entity_poly.entity_id
_entity_poly.type
_entity_poly.pdbx_seq_one_letter_code
_entity_poly.pdbx_strand_id
1 'polypeptide(L)'
;MTPLTPLTPADVAERLKARRAIRIDIREFDEFAREHVSGAVHAPLSRFDALAIERHAGRQEIYTCRTGNRTGLNGVKLAACVPGEAFVLEGGLDAWKAQGLPIQADRSQPIGLMRQAQMTAGGLILIGAALGLLVHPAFWGIAAFVGAGLFFVGATGICSMARLLAVMPWNRKALGAG
;
A
#
# COMPACT_ATOMS: atom_id res chain seq x y z
N MET A 1 15.71 -16.04 -15.32
CA MET A 1 15.28 -15.31 -14.10
C MET A 1 14.10 -16.07 -13.52
N THR A 2 14.27 -16.66 -12.36
CA THR A 2 13.24 -17.49 -11.71
C THR A 2 12.11 -16.55 -11.20
N PRO A 3 10.85 -16.78 -11.59
CA PRO A 3 9.73 -16.06 -10.99
C PRO A 3 9.64 -16.39 -9.49
N LEU A 4 8.97 -15.52 -8.72
CA LEU A 4 8.71 -15.78 -7.30
C LEU A 4 7.87 -17.05 -7.16
N THR A 5 8.28 -17.95 -6.26
CA THR A 5 7.53 -19.18 -5.98
C THR A 5 6.35 -18.86 -5.05
N PRO A 6 5.08 -19.12 -5.48
CA PRO A 6 3.92 -18.84 -4.64
C PRO A 6 3.84 -19.81 -3.46
N LEU A 7 3.45 -19.28 -2.30
CA LEU A 7 3.18 -20.06 -1.09
C LEU A 7 1.80 -19.70 -0.55
N THR A 8 1.07 -20.71 -0.09
CA THR A 8 -0.21 -20.48 0.57
C THR A 8 -0.01 -19.78 1.93
N PRO A 9 -1.02 -19.05 2.45
CA PRO A 9 -0.92 -18.45 3.78
C PRO A 9 -0.59 -19.46 4.89
N ALA A 10 -1.07 -20.70 4.78
CA ALA A 10 -0.77 -21.76 5.75
C ALA A 10 0.72 -22.15 5.73
N ASP A 11 1.30 -22.37 4.53
CA ASP A 11 2.73 -22.68 4.38
C ASP A 11 3.62 -21.55 4.90
N VAL A 12 3.21 -20.31 4.61
CA VAL A 12 3.94 -19.13 5.12
C VAL A 12 3.87 -19.06 6.63
N ALA A 13 2.70 -19.29 7.24
CA ALA A 13 2.53 -19.29 8.69
C ALA A 13 3.41 -20.34 9.36
N GLU A 14 3.47 -21.56 8.80
CA GLU A 14 4.33 -22.64 9.29
C GLU A 14 5.81 -22.27 9.23
N ARG A 15 6.27 -21.74 8.08
CA ARG A 15 7.68 -21.33 7.90
C ARG A 15 8.08 -20.19 8.84
N LEU A 16 7.19 -19.21 9.06
CA LEU A 16 7.40 -18.12 10.01
C LEU A 16 7.48 -18.64 11.45
N LYS A 17 6.55 -19.53 11.85
CA LYS A 17 6.56 -20.17 13.18
C LYS A 17 7.84 -20.96 13.42
N ALA A 18 8.30 -21.68 12.41
CA ALA A 18 9.57 -22.43 12.45
C ALA A 18 10.82 -21.55 12.35
N ARG A 19 10.68 -20.22 12.23
CA ARG A 19 11.78 -19.24 12.03
C ARG A 19 12.66 -19.54 10.80
N ARG A 20 12.14 -20.27 9.82
CA ARG A 20 12.83 -20.61 8.56
C ARG A 20 12.68 -19.52 7.50
N ALA A 21 11.73 -18.61 7.69
CA ALA A 21 11.44 -17.52 6.76
C ALA A 21 11.32 -16.17 7.44
N ILE A 22 11.51 -15.11 6.67
CA ILE A 22 11.16 -13.74 7.01
C ILE A 22 10.13 -13.25 6.00
N ARG A 23 9.23 -12.39 6.44
CA ARG A 23 8.22 -11.78 5.60
C ARG A 23 8.61 -10.35 5.29
N ILE A 24 8.62 -9.99 4.01
CA ILE A 24 8.95 -8.66 3.53
C ILE A 24 7.68 -8.05 2.95
N ASP A 25 7.18 -7.00 3.58
CA ASP A 25 5.98 -6.29 3.15
C ASP A 25 6.40 -5.10 2.28
N ILE A 26 6.02 -5.15 0.99
CA ILE A 26 6.38 -4.13 -0.01
C ILE A 26 5.32 -3.03 -0.16
N ARG A 27 4.32 -2.99 0.72
CA ARG A 27 3.28 -1.96 0.71
C ARG A 27 3.83 -0.62 1.20
N GLU A 28 3.09 0.44 0.86
CA GLU A 28 3.46 1.77 1.31
C GLU A 28 3.28 1.95 2.83
N PHE A 29 3.91 2.99 3.37
CA PHE A 29 4.04 3.21 4.81
C PHE A 29 2.68 3.32 5.51
N ASP A 30 1.73 4.02 4.92
CA ASP A 30 0.38 4.22 5.46
C ASP A 30 -0.42 2.91 5.50
N GLU A 31 -0.20 2.00 4.53
CA GLU A 31 -0.83 0.68 4.53
C GLU A 31 -0.24 -0.22 5.61
N PHE A 32 1.10 -0.24 5.73
CA PHE A 32 1.82 -1.06 6.71
C PHE A 32 1.53 -0.61 8.14
N ALA A 33 1.55 0.70 8.40
CA ALA A 33 1.27 1.26 9.72
C ALA A 33 -0.14 0.91 10.22
N ARG A 34 -1.12 0.85 9.32
CA ARG A 34 -2.51 0.50 9.68
C ARG A 34 -2.71 -0.97 10.03
N GLU A 35 -2.12 -1.85 9.27
CA GLU A 35 -2.20 -3.30 9.50
C GLU A 35 -1.02 -4.01 8.83
N HIS A 36 -0.41 -4.93 9.53
CA HIS A 36 0.63 -5.81 9.00
C HIS A 36 0.69 -7.10 9.79
N VAL A 37 1.40 -8.10 9.28
CA VAL A 37 1.68 -9.31 10.07
C VAL A 37 2.84 -9.05 11.02
N SER A 38 2.70 -9.43 12.27
CA SER A 38 3.73 -9.23 13.31
C SER A 38 5.08 -9.79 12.87
N GLY A 39 6.13 -8.99 13.05
CA GLY A 39 7.49 -9.36 12.68
C GLY A 39 7.81 -9.27 11.18
N ALA A 40 6.91 -8.71 10.36
CA ALA A 40 7.21 -8.44 8.96
C ALA A 40 8.22 -7.28 8.85
N VAL A 41 9.19 -7.43 7.96
CA VAL A 41 10.10 -6.35 7.58
C VAL A 41 9.41 -5.45 6.58
N HIS A 42 9.37 -4.15 6.85
CA HIS A 42 8.78 -3.19 5.94
C HIS A 42 9.79 -2.68 4.92
N ALA A 43 9.54 -2.91 3.64
CA ALA A 43 10.36 -2.47 2.53
C ALA A 43 9.48 -1.94 1.39
N PRO A 44 8.96 -0.69 1.50
CA PRO A 44 8.00 -0.14 0.55
C PRO A 44 8.59 -0.06 -0.86
N LEU A 45 7.78 -0.42 -1.85
CA LEU A 45 8.23 -0.53 -3.24
C LEU A 45 8.73 0.82 -3.81
N SER A 46 8.18 1.94 -3.32
CA SER A 46 8.59 3.30 -3.69
C SER A 46 10.01 3.66 -3.23
N ARG A 47 10.52 2.98 -2.20
CA ARG A 47 11.88 3.17 -1.63
C ARG A 47 12.59 1.83 -1.49
N PHE A 48 12.23 0.85 -2.33
CA PHE A 48 12.76 -0.48 -2.26
C PHE A 48 14.26 -0.46 -2.59
N ASP A 49 15.09 -0.62 -1.56
CA ASP A 49 16.52 -0.83 -1.68
C ASP A 49 16.83 -2.25 -1.21
N ALA A 50 17.26 -3.08 -2.13
CA ALA A 50 17.61 -4.45 -1.86
C ALA A 50 18.80 -4.59 -0.89
N LEU A 51 19.67 -3.58 -0.85
CA LEU A 51 20.84 -3.57 0.04
C LEU A 51 20.48 -3.18 1.47
N ALA A 52 19.37 -2.43 1.66
CA ALA A 52 18.87 -1.99 2.96
C ALA A 52 18.03 -3.06 3.68
N ILE A 53 17.62 -4.13 3.00
CA ILE A 53 16.93 -5.24 3.65
C ILE A 53 17.98 -6.04 4.43
N GLU A 54 17.88 -6.01 5.77
CA GLU A 54 18.70 -6.89 6.61
C GLU A 54 18.43 -8.35 6.24
N ARG A 55 19.36 -8.92 5.49
CA ARG A 55 19.28 -10.32 5.08
C ARG A 55 19.65 -11.18 6.28
N HIS A 56 18.68 -11.88 6.77
CA HIS A 56 18.89 -12.87 7.81
C HIS A 56 19.44 -14.13 7.13
N ALA A 57 20.76 -14.29 7.17
CA ALA A 57 21.45 -15.42 6.56
C ALA A 57 20.75 -16.76 6.89
N GLY A 58 20.42 -17.53 5.84
CA GLY A 58 19.78 -18.82 5.97
C GLY A 58 18.24 -18.81 6.10
N ARG A 59 17.57 -17.66 6.03
CA ARG A 59 16.10 -17.58 6.04
C ARG A 59 15.55 -17.31 4.63
N GLN A 60 14.42 -17.92 4.33
CA GLN A 60 13.69 -17.70 3.08
C GLN A 60 12.99 -16.33 3.11
N GLU A 61 13.13 -15.57 2.04
CA GLU A 61 12.45 -14.27 1.90
C GLU A 61 11.10 -14.46 1.22
N ILE A 62 10.03 -14.07 1.91
CA ILE A 62 8.64 -14.18 1.43
C ILE A 62 8.08 -12.77 1.25
N TYR A 63 7.93 -12.37 -0.01
CA TYR A 63 7.38 -11.06 -0.35
C TYR A 63 5.86 -11.04 -0.25
N THR A 64 5.32 -9.92 0.24
CA THR A 64 3.88 -9.73 0.33
C THR A 64 3.48 -8.31 -0.03
N CYS A 65 2.30 -8.19 -0.65
CA CYS A 65 1.56 -6.95 -0.74
C CYS A 65 0.12 -7.17 -0.27
N ARG A 66 -0.83 -6.33 -0.65
CA ARG A 66 -2.21 -6.47 -0.21
C ARG A 66 -2.89 -7.69 -0.81
N THR A 67 -2.88 -7.81 -2.16
CA THR A 67 -3.63 -8.83 -2.93
C THR A 67 -2.76 -9.78 -3.74
N GLY A 68 -1.43 -9.66 -3.68
CA GLY A 68 -0.51 -10.37 -4.58
C GLY A 68 -0.21 -9.64 -5.90
N ASN A 69 -0.98 -8.62 -6.27
CA ASN A 69 -0.85 -7.95 -7.57
C ASN A 69 0.48 -7.18 -7.71
N ARG A 70 0.85 -6.35 -6.71
CA ARG A 70 2.12 -5.60 -6.74
C ARG A 70 3.34 -6.51 -6.75
N THR A 71 3.32 -7.60 -5.98
CA THR A 71 4.39 -8.60 -5.98
C THR A 71 4.49 -9.32 -7.32
N GLY A 72 3.37 -9.65 -7.96
CA GLY A 72 3.35 -10.26 -9.29
C GLY A 72 3.96 -9.33 -10.36
N LEU A 73 3.51 -8.08 -10.42
CA LEU A 73 4.02 -7.08 -11.38
C LEU A 73 5.51 -6.78 -11.21
N ASN A 74 6.04 -6.91 -9.99
CA ASN A 74 7.45 -6.63 -9.69
C ASN A 74 8.27 -7.89 -9.41
N GLY A 75 7.74 -9.08 -9.71
CA GLY A 75 8.34 -10.36 -9.36
C GLY A 75 9.78 -10.53 -9.83
N VAL A 76 10.08 -10.12 -11.06
CA VAL A 76 11.44 -10.17 -11.63
C VAL A 76 12.40 -9.29 -10.83
N LYS A 77 11.99 -8.06 -10.48
CA LYS A 77 12.80 -7.12 -9.69
C LYS A 77 13.05 -7.67 -8.29
N LEU A 78 12.02 -8.20 -7.64
CA LEU A 78 12.11 -8.76 -6.30
C LEU A 78 12.99 -10.01 -6.27
N ALA A 79 12.84 -10.93 -7.24
CA ALA A 79 13.65 -12.12 -7.35
C ALA A 79 15.14 -11.81 -7.60
N ALA A 80 15.43 -10.76 -8.38
CA ALA A 80 16.82 -10.33 -8.63
C ALA A 80 17.54 -9.83 -7.36
N CYS A 81 16.79 -9.48 -6.32
CA CYS A 81 17.35 -8.99 -5.06
C CYS A 81 17.77 -10.10 -4.09
N VAL A 82 17.41 -11.36 -4.38
CA VAL A 82 17.67 -12.50 -3.48
C VAL A 82 18.73 -13.42 -4.12
N PRO A 83 19.77 -13.81 -3.38
CA PRO A 83 20.81 -14.72 -3.92
C PRO A 83 20.35 -16.17 -4.03
N GLY A 84 19.08 -16.46 -3.94
CA GLY A 84 18.49 -17.79 -3.97
C GLY A 84 17.04 -17.77 -4.43
N GLU A 85 16.27 -18.72 -3.93
CA GLU A 85 14.84 -18.81 -4.22
C GLU A 85 14.06 -17.76 -3.42
N ALA A 86 13.26 -16.97 -4.11
CA ALA A 86 12.38 -15.97 -3.54
C ALA A 86 10.94 -16.42 -3.61
N PHE A 87 10.18 -16.15 -2.55
CA PHE A 87 8.80 -16.59 -2.41
C PHE A 87 7.83 -15.41 -2.38
N VAL A 88 6.57 -15.70 -2.72
CA VAL A 88 5.49 -14.72 -2.61
C VAL A 88 4.31 -15.32 -1.85
N LEU A 89 3.69 -14.54 -0.98
CA LEU A 89 2.43 -14.92 -0.34
C LEU A 89 1.30 -14.80 -1.36
N GLU A 90 0.70 -15.93 -1.72
CA GLU A 90 -0.45 -15.99 -2.62
C GLU A 90 -1.64 -15.25 -2.03
N GLY A 91 -2.29 -14.40 -2.85
CA GLY A 91 -3.41 -13.57 -2.41
C GLY A 91 -3.06 -12.48 -1.39
N GLY A 92 -1.79 -12.35 -1.01
CA GLY A 92 -1.26 -11.31 -0.15
C GLY A 92 -1.87 -11.26 1.25
N LEU A 93 -1.90 -10.06 1.86
CA LEU A 93 -2.46 -9.86 3.20
C LEU A 93 -3.97 -10.17 3.28
N ASP A 94 -4.70 -9.95 2.19
CA ASP A 94 -6.14 -10.21 2.18
C ASP A 94 -6.43 -11.73 2.30
N ALA A 95 -5.67 -12.59 1.61
CA ALA A 95 -5.76 -14.03 1.77
C ALA A 95 -5.31 -14.51 3.16
N TRP A 96 -4.26 -13.89 3.72
CA TRP A 96 -3.81 -14.14 5.10
C TRP A 96 -4.92 -13.89 6.11
N LYS A 97 -5.63 -12.75 5.99
CA LYS A 97 -6.77 -12.39 6.85
C LYS A 97 -7.96 -13.32 6.63
N ALA A 98 -8.25 -13.71 5.40
CA ALA A 98 -9.35 -14.62 5.08
C ALA A 98 -9.20 -15.99 5.77
N GLN A 99 -7.97 -16.41 6.05
CA GLN A 99 -7.70 -17.62 6.84
C GLN A 99 -7.69 -17.41 8.36
N GLY A 100 -8.08 -16.23 8.84
CA GLY A 100 -8.11 -15.90 10.27
C GLY A 100 -6.74 -15.81 10.93
N LEU A 101 -5.66 -15.71 10.14
CA LEU A 101 -4.30 -15.63 10.67
C LEU A 101 -4.03 -14.25 11.31
N PRO A 102 -3.20 -14.20 12.38
CA PRO A 102 -3.04 -12.99 13.18
C PRO A 102 -2.36 -11.85 12.40
N ILE A 103 -2.89 -10.65 12.61
CA ILE A 103 -2.32 -9.39 12.14
C ILE A 103 -2.18 -8.42 13.30
N GLN A 104 -1.24 -7.52 13.19
CA GLN A 104 -1.15 -6.33 14.01
C GLN A 104 -1.88 -5.19 13.28
N ALA A 105 -2.94 -4.66 13.91
CA ALA A 105 -3.74 -3.59 13.33
C ALA A 105 -3.77 -2.39 14.28
N ASP A 106 -3.36 -1.24 13.77
CA ASP A 106 -3.47 0.03 14.48
C ASP A 106 -4.62 0.86 13.89
N ARG A 107 -5.74 0.87 14.60
CA ARG A 107 -6.93 1.63 14.20
C ARG A 107 -6.81 3.13 14.44
N SER A 108 -5.78 3.59 15.15
CA SER A 108 -5.52 5.02 15.37
C SER A 108 -4.91 5.69 14.13
N GLN A 109 -4.35 4.90 13.22
CA GLN A 109 -3.79 5.42 11.98
C GLN A 109 -4.86 6.00 11.06
N PRO A 110 -4.60 7.14 10.40
CA PRO A 110 -5.54 7.73 9.48
C PRO A 110 -5.86 6.78 8.31
N ILE A 111 -7.00 6.96 7.70
CA ILE A 111 -7.36 6.20 6.49
C ILE A 111 -6.33 6.48 5.39
N GLY A 112 -6.07 5.47 4.53
CA GLY A 112 -5.05 5.55 3.47
C GLY A 112 -5.16 6.81 2.63
N LEU A 113 -4.01 7.38 2.28
CA LEU A 113 -3.89 8.70 1.67
C LEU A 113 -4.73 8.84 0.38
N MET A 114 -4.73 7.80 -0.45
CA MET A 114 -5.54 7.78 -1.68
C MET A 114 -7.04 7.80 -1.39
N ARG A 115 -7.48 7.13 -0.34
CA ARG A 115 -8.91 7.16 0.07
C ARG A 115 -9.30 8.54 0.58
N GLN A 116 -8.41 9.21 1.35
CA GLN A 116 -8.64 10.61 1.77
C GLN A 116 -8.77 11.52 0.54
N ALA A 117 -7.87 11.40 -0.44
CA ALA A 117 -7.92 12.19 -1.66
C ALA A 117 -9.22 11.96 -2.45
N GLN A 118 -9.66 10.72 -2.60
CA GLN A 118 -10.92 10.39 -3.28
C GLN A 118 -12.15 10.94 -2.54
N MET A 119 -12.19 10.83 -1.20
CA MET A 119 -13.28 11.36 -0.41
C MET A 119 -13.33 12.88 -0.48
N THR A 120 -12.18 13.57 -0.42
CA THR A 120 -12.10 15.03 -0.54
C THR A 120 -12.56 15.48 -1.93
N ALA A 121 -12.05 14.86 -2.99
CA ALA A 121 -12.43 15.20 -4.36
C ALA A 121 -13.93 14.96 -4.61
N GLY A 122 -14.44 13.81 -4.21
CA GLY A 122 -15.88 13.49 -4.32
C GLY A 122 -16.76 14.44 -3.52
N GLY A 123 -16.35 14.77 -2.29
CA GLY A 123 -17.07 15.74 -1.44
C GLY A 123 -17.14 17.13 -2.07
N LEU A 124 -16.03 17.62 -2.63
CA LEU A 124 -16.00 18.92 -3.32
C LEU A 124 -16.90 18.94 -4.57
N ILE A 125 -16.94 17.84 -5.34
CA ILE A 125 -17.83 17.72 -6.48
C ILE A 125 -19.30 17.79 -6.04
N LEU A 126 -19.67 17.04 -5.00
CA LEU A 126 -21.05 17.04 -4.48
C LEU A 126 -21.45 18.40 -3.93
N ILE A 127 -20.57 19.06 -3.17
CA ILE A 127 -20.81 20.42 -2.65
C ILE A 127 -20.96 21.40 -3.82
N GLY A 128 -20.05 21.40 -4.79
CA GLY A 128 -20.11 22.27 -5.97
C GLY A 128 -21.40 22.06 -6.76
N ALA A 129 -21.84 20.80 -6.95
CA ALA A 129 -23.09 20.50 -7.62
C ALA A 129 -24.32 20.99 -6.84
N ALA A 130 -24.36 20.75 -5.53
CA ALA A 130 -25.47 21.22 -4.69
C ALA A 130 -25.58 22.74 -4.68
N LEU A 131 -24.45 23.45 -4.51
CA LEU A 131 -24.43 24.92 -4.56
C LEU A 131 -24.77 25.45 -5.95
N GLY A 132 -24.35 24.77 -7.02
CA GLY A 132 -24.68 25.12 -8.40
C GLY A 132 -26.16 24.99 -8.73
N LEU A 133 -26.86 24.03 -8.11
CA LEU A 133 -28.30 23.84 -8.25
C LEU A 133 -29.13 24.76 -7.35
N LEU A 134 -28.69 24.98 -6.11
CA LEU A 134 -29.52 25.61 -5.08
C LEU A 134 -29.22 27.08 -4.87
N VAL A 135 -28.01 27.54 -5.21
CA VAL A 135 -27.56 28.91 -4.91
C VAL A 135 -27.28 29.70 -6.18
N HIS A 136 -26.26 29.30 -6.94
CA HIS A 136 -25.89 30.02 -8.17
C HIS A 136 -25.11 29.12 -9.15
N PRO A 137 -25.41 29.16 -10.47
CA PRO A 137 -24.75 28.31 -11.46
C PRO A 137 -23.22 28.41 -11.52
N ALA A 138 -22.63 29.51 -11.10
CA ALA A 138 -21.17 29.65 -11.07
C ALA A 138 -20.46 28.58 -10.21
N PHE A 139 -21.13 28.00 -9.20
CA PHE A 139 -20.56 26.96 -8.35
C PHE A 139 -20.31 25.62 -9.07
N TRP A 140 -20.88 25.41 -10.28
CA TRP A 140 -20.48 24.29 -11.13
C TRP A 140 -19.00 24.33 -11.51
N GLY A 141 -18.37 25.51 -11.44
CA GLY A 141 -16.93 25.66 -11.63
C GLY A 141 -16.10 24.83 -10.64
N ILE A 142 -16.57 24.60 -9.42
CA ILE A 142 -15.90 23.75 -8.41
C ILE A 142 -15.85 22.30 -8.93
N ALA A 143 -17.00 21.78 -9.35
CA ALA A 143 -17.08 20.41 -9.86
C ALA A 143 -16.21 20.23 -11.14
N ALA A 144 -16.26 21.21 -12.04
CA ALA A 144 -15.43 21.21 -13.25
C ALA A 144 -13.92 21.25 -12.94
N PHE A 145 -13.49 22.09 -12.00
CA PHE A 145 -12.10 22.19 -11.58
C PHE A 145 -11.58 20.88 -10.97
N VAL A 146 -12.36 20.27 -10.06
CA VAL A 146 -11.98 18.99 -9.45
C VAL A 146 -11.98 17.88 -10.49
N GLY A 147 -12.96 17.86 -11.40
CA GLY A 147 -13.01 16.90 -12.51
C GLY A 147 -11.80 17.00 -13.43
N ALA A 148 -11.38 18.20 -13.80
CA ALA A 148 -10.16 18.43 -14.58
C ALA A 148 -8.90 17.93 -13.82
N GLY A 149 -8.83 18.18 -12.51
CA GLY A 149 -7.77 17.65 -11.66
C GLY A 149 -7.71 16.12 -11.63
N LEU A 150 -8.86 15.45 -11.51
CA LEU A 150 -8.94 13.99 -11.55
C LEU A 150 -8.53 13.43 -12.92
N PHE A 151 -8.93 14.08 -14.01
CA PHE A 151 -8.48 13.72 -15.36
C PHE A 151 -6.96 13.83 -15.50
N PHE A 152 -6.38 14.93 -15.02
CA PHE A 152 -4.93 15.13 -15.01
C PHE A 152 -4.19 14.03 -14.22
N VAL A 153 -4.70 13.66 -13.04
CA VAL A 153 -4.16 12.55 -12.23
C VAL A 153 -4.21 11.23 -12.99
N GLY A 154 -5.32 10.95 -13.67
CA GLY A 154 -5.46 9.75 -14.50
C GLY A 154 -4.47 9.69 -15.65
N ALA A 155 -4.20 10.83 -16.29
CA ALA A 155 -3.29 10.93 -17.42
C ALA A 155 -1.80 10.88 -17.03
N THR A 156 -1.44 11.46 -15.87
CA THR A 156 -0.03 11.63 -15.45
C THR A 156 0.42 10.73 -14.32
N GLY A 157 -0.53 10.13 -13.59
CA GLY A 157 -0.26 9.38 -12.35
C GLY A 157 0.13 10.25 -11.16
N ILE A 158 0.15 11.60 -11.29
CA ILE A 158 0.59 12.53 -10.24
C ILE A 158 -0.63 13.12 -9.53
N CYS A 159 -0.87 12.71 -8.29
CA CYS A 159 -1.96 13.24 -7.47
C CYS A 159 -1.49 14.38 -6.58
N SER A 160 -1.78 15.63 -6.96
CA SER A 160 -1.46 16.82 -6.17
C SER A 160 -2.20 16.84 -4.82
N MET A 161 -3.45 16.38 -4.78
CA MET A 161 -4.25 16.26 -3.55
C MET A 161 -3.61 15.28 -2.56
N ALA A 162 -3.13 14.14 -3.02
CA ALA A 162 -2.43 13.18 -2.16
C ALA A 162 -1.13 13.78 -1.58
N ARG A 163 -0.38 14.55 -2.38
CA ARG A 163 0.82 15.26 -1.91
C ARG A 163 0.48 16.30 -0.85
N LEU A 164 -0.59 17.07 -1.05
CA LEU A 164 -1.06 18.03 -0.07
C LEU A 164 -1.49 17.36 1.24
N LEU A 165 -2.27 16.28 1.14
CA LEU A 165 -2.70 15.51 2.32
C LEU A 165 -1.54 14.84 3.05
N ALA A 166 -0.47 14.46 2.34
CA ALA A 166 0.73 13.87 2.95
C ALA A 166 1.42 14.79 3.96
N VAL A 167 1.40 16.13 3.74
CA VAL A 167 2.02 17.10 4.65
C VAL A 167 1.14 17.50 5.82
N MET A 168 -0.12 17.04 5.86
CA MET A 168 -1.03 17.33 6.96
C MET A 168 -0.60 16.68 8.27
N PRO A 169 -0.81 17.34 9.42
CA PRO A 169 -0.29 16.87 10.72
C PRO A 169 -0.70 15.45 11.09
N TRP A 170 -1.93 15.06 10.75
CA TRP A 170 -2.45 13.72 11.03
C TRP A 170 -1.85 12.62 10.15
N ASN A 171 -1.33 12.96 8.96
CA ASN A 171 -0.71 11.98 8.06
C ASN A 171 0.81 11.89 8.26
N ARG A 172 1.47 12.90 8.82
CA ARG A 172 2.93 12.91 9.03
C ARG A 172 3.41 11.71 9.84
N LYS A 173 2.71 11.38 10.94
CA LYS A 173 3.06 10.22 11.78
C LYS A 173 2.92 8.90 11.02
N ALA A 174 1.88 8.77 10.21
CA ALA A 174 1.63 7.57 9.42
C ALA A 174 2.61 7.38 8.25
N LEU A 175 3.33 8.44 7.83
CA LEU A 175 4.31 8.40 6.75
C LEU A 175 5.75 8.27 7.24
N GLY A 176 5.96 8.11 8.55
CA GLY A 176 7.30 7.95 9.11
C GLY A 176 8.17 9.21 9.03
N ALA A 177 7.55 10.38 8.83
CA ALA A 177 8.21 11.68 8.83
C ALA A 177 8.12 12.30 10.24
N GLY A 178 8.77 11.69 11.22
CA GLY A 178 8.92 12.16 12.58
C GLY A 178 10.36 12.05 13.00
#